data_0ae29192be724ee0c2f9e20b55648918
#
_entry.id   0ae29192be724ee0c2f9e20b55648918
#
_cell.length_a   1.000
_cell.length_b   1.000
_cell.length_c   1.000
_cell.angle_alpha   90.00
_cell.angle_beta   90.00
_cell.angle_gamma   90.00
#
_symmetry.space_group_name_H-M   'P 1'
#
loop_
_entity.id
_entity.type
_entity.pdbx_description
1 polymer ?
#
loop_
_entity_poly.entity_id
_entity_poly.type
_entity_poly.pdbx_seq_one_letter_code
_entity_poly.pdbx_strand_id
1 'polypeptide(L)'
;MMRTFAVGALLLLGVSLAPLATEGATLTEVQSGAGLRLCANPEALPFSGQDPARPGIQLELAQKLAGALGVKTSVSWIFDRRAAGQAGCEVFMSAIVTPRPRAPLRLTRPYSGSGYVLVVPRNENGVKTFADLGGKKIGVLVQSVAQWVLTKRGLTTTPAFTEEELVEMVLTGQAAAGAVSTPYAGWYLKEHPNAPLKIADGYVLEPELRWNIAVGLRNADQALIDAVSRVLDDLRRDGTIQATFGKYGVPYFEPFPAE
;
A
#
# COMPACT_ATOMS: atom_id res chain seq x y z
N MET A 1 41.21 11.90 -76.10
CA MET A 1 39.94 12.04 -75.34
C MET A 1 39.88 10.94 -74.29
N MET A 2 40.36 11.18 -73.11
CA MET A 2 40.29 10.24 -71.95
C MET A 2 39.20 10.69 -71.00
N ARG A 3 38.20 9.83 -70.76
CA ARG A 3 37.16 10.07 -69.78
C ARG A 3 37.54 9.36 -68.50
N THR A 4 37.83 10.13 -67.46
CA THR A 4 38.04 9.67 -66.08
C THR A 4 36.69 9.41 -65.39
N PHE A 5 36.43 8.18 -64.93
CA PHE A 5 35.31 7.81 -64.08
C PHE A 5 35.72 8.02 -62.63
N ALA A 6 35.02 8.91 -61.92
CA ALA A 6 35.16 9.05 -60.48
C ALA A 6 34.23 8.05 -59.81
N VAL A 7 34.79 7.13 -59.00
CA VAL A 7 34.07 6.18 -58.15
C VAL A 7 33.76 6.89 -56.82
N GLY A 8 32.50 7.25 -56.61
CA GLY A 8 32.04 7.78 -55.33
C GLY A 8 31.88 6.66 -54.30
N ALA A 9 32.66 6.73 -53.22
CA ALA A 9 32.48 5.84 -52.05
C ALA A 9 31.29 6.28 -51.21
N LEU A 10 30.24 5.48 -51.15
CA LEU A 10 29.06 5.67 -50.28
C LEU A 10 29.43 5.17 -48.89
N LEU A 11 29.66 6.09 -47.93
CA LEU A 11 29.82 5.77 -46.52
C LEU A 11 28.43 5.48 -45.93
N LEU A 12 28.14 4.24 -45.69
CA LEU A 12 26.98 3.79 -44.89
C LEU A 12 27.27 4.03 -43.42
N LEU A 13 26.71 5.14 -42.88
CA LEU A 13 26.63 5.35 -41.42
C LEU A 13 25.65 4.32 -40.85
N GLY A 14 26.17 3.29 -40.21
CA GLY A 14 25.41 2.35 -39.41
C GLY A 14 24.88 3.05 -38.15
N VAL A 15 23.60 3.40 -38.13
CA VAL A 15 22.91 3.80 -36.91
C VAL A 15 22.70 2.57 -36.06
N SER A 16 23.55 2.39 -35.03
CA SER A 16 23.31 1.39 -33.98
C SER A 16 22.09 1.84 -33.18
N LEU A 17 20.92 1.25 -33.46
CA LEU A 17 19.81 1.30 -32.53
C LEU A 17 20.22 0.50 -31.30
N ALA A 18 20.71 1.18 -30.26
CA ALA A 18 20.73 0.61 -28.92
C ALA A 18 19.28 0.30 -28.51
N PRO A 19 18.97 -0.92 -28.03
CA PRO A 19 17.65 -1.18 -27.51
C PRO A 19 17.41 -0.19 -26.38
N LEU A 20 16.29 0.56 -26.44
CA LEU A 20 15.74 1.27 -25.30
C LEU A 20 15.42 0.21 -24.26
N ALA A 21 16.37 -0.06 -23.37
CA ALA A 21 16.13 -0.85 -22.19
C ALA A 21 14.96 -0.14 -21.47
N THR A 22 13.83 -0.80 -21.35
CA THR A 22 12.81 -0.43 -20.39
C THR A 22 13.49 -0.59 -19.03
N GLU A 23 14.05 0.53 -18.53
CA GLU A 23 14.80 0.57 -17.27
C GLU A 23 13.88 0.10 -16.15
N GLY A 24 14.03 -1.17 -15.78
CA GLY A 24 13.46 -1.77 -14.60
C GLY A 24 14.47 -1.62 -13.47
N ALA A 25 14.00 -1.46 -12.24
CA ALA A 25 14.90 -1.42 -11.09
C ALA A 25 15.54 -2.81 -10.90
N THR A 26 16.83 -2.92 -11.17
CA THR A 26 17.62 -4.12 -10.87
C THR A 26 18.32 -3.97 -9.52
N LEU A 27 18.61 -5.10 -8.86
CA LEU A 27 19.37 -5.08 -7.61
C LEU A 27 20.72 -4.37 -7.80
N THR A 28 21.40 -4.62 -8.91
CA THR A 28 22.69 -4.01 -9.23
C THR A 28 22.60 -2.49 -9.37
N GLU A 29 21.59 -1.97 -10.07
CA GLU A 29 21.38 -0.53 -10.23
C GLU A 29 21.07 0.13 -8.89
N VAL A 30 20.20 -0.47 -8.09
CA VAL A 30 19.87 0.01 -6.75
C VAL A 30 21.12 0.10 -5.87
N GLN A 31 21.98 -0.92 -5.89
CA GLN A 31 23.23 -0.96 -5.11
C GLN A 31 24.34 -0.07 -5.67
N SER A 32 24.38 0.17 -6.98
CA SER A 32 25.40 1.03 -7.63
C SER A 32 25.12 2.54 -7.49
N GLY A 33 24.05 2.93 -6.80
CA GLY A 33 23.79 4.33 -6.45
C GLY A 33 22.43 4.88 -6.87
N ALA A 34 21.63 4.16 -7.66
CA ALA A 34 20.26 4.58 -7.99
C ALA A 34 19.37 4.65 -6.73
N GLY A 35 19.60 3.75 -5.75
CA GLY A 35 18.81 3.66 -4.54
C GLY A 35 17.37 3.20 -4.80
N LEU A 36 16.51 3.32 -3.78
CA LEU A 36 15.09 3.02 -3.87
C LEU A 36 14.29 4.31 -4.06
N ARG A 37 13.56 4.42 -5.17
CA ARG A 37 12.73 5.59 -5.50
C ARG A 37 11.27 5.29 -5.16
N LEU A 38 10.82 5.80 -4.02
CA LEU A 38 9.48 5.56 -3.51
C LEU A 38 8.43 6.41 -4.22
N CYS A 39 7.28 5.79 -4.51
CA CYS A 39 6.06 6.47 -4.89
C CYS A 39 5.19 6.62 -3.63
N ALA A 40 4.98 7.83 -3.15
CA ALA A 40 4.20 8.10 -1.95
C ALA A 40 3.17 9.21 -2.17
N ASN A 41 2.05 9.17 -1.45
CA ASN A 41 1.08 10.25 -1.46
C ASN A 41 1.43 11.26 -0.35
N PRO A 42 1.46 12.58 -0.64
CA PRO A 42 1.84 13.58 0.35
C PRO A 42 0.84 13.74 1.50
N GLU A 43 -0.40 13.29 1.33
CA GLU A 43 -1.54 13.54 2.23
C GLU A 43 -2.26 12.24 2.63
N ALA A 44 -1.53 11.16 2.82
CA ALA A 44 -2.11 9.84 3.09
C ALA A 44 -1.67 9.26 4.45
N LEU A 45 -1.69 10.05 5.53
CA LEU A 45 -1.48 9.49 6.86
C LEU A 45 -2.57 8.45 7.20
N PRO A 46 -2.21 7.39 7.91
CA PRO A 46 -0.91 7.07 8.54
C PRO A 46 0.14 6.48 7.60
N PHE A 47 -0.13 6.37 6.30
CA PHE A 47 0.79 5.70 5.35
C PHE A 47 1.97 6.58 4.97
N SER A 48 1.71 7.81 4.52
CA SER A 48 2.75 8.74 4.09
C SER A 48 2.30 10.19 4.22
N GLY A 49 3.25 11.07 4.54
CA GLY A 49 3.05 12.51 4.67
C GLY A 49 4.35 13.26 4.40
N GLN A 50 4.25 14.52 4.01
CA GLN A 50 5.42 15.38 3.72
C GLN A 50 6.08 15.95 4.99
N ASP A 51 5.38 15.92 6.14
CA ASP A 51 5.94 16.38 7.40
C ASP A 51 7.04 15.40 7.88
N PRO A 52 8.31 15.84 7.98
CA PRO A 52 9.40 14.99 8.45
C PRO A 52 9.20 14.47 9.89
N ALA A 53 8.42 15.16 10.71
CA ALA A 53 8.09 14.72 12.07
C ALA A 53 7.07 13.57 12.07
N ARG A 54 6.27 13.45 11.02
CA ARG A 54 5.24 12.41 10.83
C ARG A 54 5.28 11.86 9.41
N PRO A 55 6.38 11.20 8.99
CA PRO A 55 6.56 10.77 7.61
C PRO A 55 5.58 9.66 7.19
N GLY A 56 5.03 8.93 8.14
CA GLY A 56 4.12 7.82 7.89
C GLY A 56 4.82 6.46 7.81
N ILE A 57 4.04 5.41 7.99
CA ILE A 57 4.49 4.00 8.08
C ILE A 57 5.35 3.62 6.85
N GLN A 58 4.92 3.98 5.65
CA GLN A 58 5.59 3.59 4.41
C GLN A 58 6.99 4.17 4.30
N LEU A 59 7.16 5.46 4.62
CA LEU A 59 8.46 6.11 4.54
C LEU A 59 9.42 5.59 5.63
N GLU A 60 8.93 5.38 6.83
CA GLU A 60 9.76 4.81 7.90
C GLU A 60 10.23 3.39 7.58
N LEU A 61 9.35 2.53 7.10
CA LEU A 61 9.71 1.18 6.69
C LEU A 61 10.66 1.18 5.48
N ALA A 62 10.44 2.09 4.51
CA ALA A 62 11.34 2.21 3.37
C ALA A 62 12.75 2.66 3.76
N GLN A 63 12.89 3.57 4.73
CA GLN A 63 14.19 3.97 5.28
C GLN A 63 14.91 2.79 5.96
N LYS A 64 14.18 1.99 6.76
CA LYS A 64 14.73 0.79 7.41
C LYS A 64 15.14 -0.27 6.38
N LEU A 65 14.31 -0.50 5.37
CA LEU A 65 14.59 -1.39 4.25
C LEU A 65 15.85 -0.96 3.50
N ALA A 66 15.96 0.32 3.14
CA ALA A 66 17.12 0.86 2.45
C ALA A 66 18.40 0.78 3.28
N GLY A 67 18.31 1.09 4.59
CA GLY A 67 19.42 0.93 5.52
C GLY A 67 19.95 -0.50 5.58
N ALA A 68 19.04 -1.49 5.64
CA ALA A 68 19.41 -2.91 5.64
C ALA A 68 20.00 -3.39 4.29
N LEU A 69 19.61 -2.77 3.17
CA LEU A 69 20.19 -3.03 1.85
C LEU A 69 21.49 -2.23 1.59
N GLY A 70 21.86 -1.29 2.47
CA GLY A 70 23.02 -0.41 2.29
C GLY A 70 22.83 0.63 1.18
N VAL A 71 21.58 1.03 0.87
CA VAL A 71 21.24 1.96 -0.23
C VAL A 71 20.51 3.20 0.27
N LYS A 72 20.40 4.23 -0.59
CA LYS A 72 19.64 5.45 -0.30
C LYS A 72 18.17 5.30 -0.70
N THR A 73 17.32 6.18 -0.15
CA THR A 73 15.94 6.36 -0.61
C THR A 73 15.74 7.76 -1.14
N SER A 74 14.86 7.88 -2.12
CA SER A 74 14.26 9.15 -2.54
C SER A 74 12.75 8.98 -2.64
N VAL A 75 12.00 10.07 -2.54
CA VAL A 75 10.53 10.05 -2.58
C VAL A 75 10.03 10.92 -3.73
N SER A 76 9.23 10.33 -4.59
CA SER A 76 8.41 11.06 -5.56
C SER A 76 6.98 11.13 -5.04
N TRP A 77 6.49 12.34 -4.83
CA TRP A 77 5.13 12.56 -4.36
C TRP A 77 4.14 12.46 -5.51
N ILE A 78 3.18 11.56 -5.39
CA ILE A 78 2.13 11.32 -6.39
C ILE A 78 0.77 11.15 -5.72
N PHE A 79 -0.28 11.70 -6.30
CA PHE A 79 -1.65 11.48 -5.85
C PHE A 79 -2.30 10.26 -6.53
N ASP A 80 -1.86 9.93 -7.75
CA ASP A 80 -2.36 8.79 -8.52
C ASP A 80 -1.20 7.87 -8.93
N ARG A 81 -1.36 6.57 -8.73
CA ARG A 81 -0.37 5.54 -9.12
C ARG A 81 -0.03 5.56 -10.61
N ARG A 82 -0.94 6.05 -11.46
CA ARG A 82 -0.70 6.21 -12.90
C ARG A 82 0.42 7.20 -13.21
N ALA A 83 0.63 8.18 -12.34
CA ALA A 83 1.71 9.15 -12.48
C ALA A 83 3.11 8.57 -12.19
N ALA A 84 3.23 7.38 -11.62
CA ALA A 84 4.51 6.80 -11.18
C ALA A 84 5.57 6.71 -12.29
N GLY A 85 5.14 6.41 -13.54
CA GLY A 85 6.04 6.36 -14.70
C GLY A 85 6.68 7.70 -15.01
N GLN A 86 5.89 8.77 -14.99
CA GLN A 86 6.36 10.14 -15.22
C GLN A 86 7.17 10.68 -14.03
N ALA A 87 6.77 10.30 -12.82
CA ALA A 87 7.46 10.67 -11.58
C ALA A 87 8.79 9.92 -11.38
N GLY A 88 9.09 8.93 -12.21
CA GLY A 88 10.32 8.15 -12.14
C GLY A 88 10.46 7.31 -10.87
N CYS A 89 9.36 6.95 -10.20
CA CYS A 89 9.38 6.12 -9.01
C CYS A 89 8.90 4.69 -9.31
N GLU A 90 9.45 3.71 -8.56
CA GLU A 90 9.18 2.30 -8.80
C GLU A 90 8.76 1.50 -7.56
N VAL A 91 8.93 2.05 -6.34
CA VAL A 91 8.66 1.33 -5.09
C VAL A 91 7.35 1.80 -4.47
N PHE A 92 6.41 0.87 -4.29
CA PHE A 92 5.14 1.06 -3.59
C PHE A 92 5.13 0.22 -2.31
N MET A 93 5.21 0.86 -1.16
CA MET A 93 5.29 0.15 0.13
C MET A 93 3.99 -0.53 0.56
N SER A 94 2.83 -0.18 -0.03
CA SER A 94 1.52 -0.74 0.35
C SER A 94 0.77 -1.32 -0.85
N ALA A 95 1.39 -2.26 -1.54
CA ALA A 95 0.71 -3.00 -2.60
C ALA A 95 -0.15 -4.12 -1.99
N ILE A 96 -1.43 -4.17 -2.34
CA ILE A 96 -2.31 -5.26 -1.95
C ILE A 96 -1.93 -6.50 -2.77
N VAL A 97 -1.74 -7.63 -2.07
CA VAL A 97 -1.47 -8.91 -2.71
C VAL A 97 -2.74 -9.41 -3.39
N THR A 98 -2.66 -9.62 -4.68
CA THR A 98 -3.73 -10.19 -5.49
C THR A 98 -3.24 -11.44 -6.21
N PRO A 99 -4.11 -12.41 -6.55
CA PRO A 99 -3.70 -13.62 -7.25
C PRO A 99 -3.01 -13.37 -8.59
N ARG A 100 -3.30 -12.23 -9.21
CA ARG A 100 -2.71 -11.80 -10.49
C ARG A 100 -2.30 -10.33 -10.39
N PRO A 101 -1.07 -10.03 -9.93
CA PRO A 101 -0.55 -8.67 -9.94
C PRO A 101 -0.58 -8.10 -11.35
N ARG A 102 -1.02 -6.86 -11.51
CA ARG A 102 -1.04 -6.20 -12.83
C ARG A 102 0.37 -5.75 -13.19
N ALA A 103 0.88 -6.23 -14.33
CA ALA A 103 2.10 -5.71 -14.91
C ALA A 103 2.03 -4.17 -15.06
N PRO A 104 3.13 -3.44 -14.87
CA PRO A 104 4.49 -3.91 -14.67
C PRO A 104 4.89 -4.12 -13.19
N LEU A 105 3.93 -4.19 -12.26
CA LEU A 105 4.19 -4.31 -10.83
C LEU A 105 4.46 -5.78 -10.46
N ARG A 106 5.58 -6.01 -9.79
CA ARG A 106 5.92 -7.29 -9.16
C ARG A 106 5.88 -7.14 -7.65
N LEU A 107 5.45 -8.16 -6.93
CA LEU A 107 5.27 -8.12 -5.49
C LEU A 107 6.36 -8.93 -4.78
N THR A 108 6.80 -8.42 -3.64
CA THR A 108 7.59 -9.19 -2.66
C THR A 108 6.70 -10.21 -1.94
N ARG A 109 7.28 -11.02 -1.06
CA ARG A 109 6.50 -11.71 -0.03
C ARG A 109 5.78 -10.66 0.82
N PRO A 110 4.56 -10.97 1.31
CA PRO A 110 3.82 -10.05 2.15
C PRO A 110 4.53 -9.83 3.49
N TYR A 111 4.45 -8.60 4.01
CA TYR A 111 5.07 -8.23 5.28
C TYR A 111 4.03 -7.89 6.38
N SER A 112 2.77 -7.70 6.02
CA SER A 112 1.67 -7.51 6.98
C SER A 112 0.34 -7.96 6.39
N GLY A 113 -0.59 -8.31 7.27
CA GLY A 113 -2.00 -8.38 6.97
C GLY A 113 -2.68 -7.03 7.14
N SER A 114 -3.85 -6.85 6.54
CA SER A 114 -4.75 -5.71 6.68
C SER A 114 -6.17 -6.14 6.38
N GLY A 115 -7.14 -5.26 6.63
CA GLY A 115 -8.55 -5.55 6.34
C GLY A 115 -9.46 -4.43 6.77
N TYR A 116 -10.77 -4.70 6.78
CA TYR A 116 -11.77 -3.84 7.38
C TYR A 116 -12.04 -4.29 8.80
N VAL A 117 -11.97 -3.35 9.74
CA VAL A 117 -12.37 -3.56 11.12
C VAL A 117 -13.77 -2.98 11.36
N LEU A 118 -14.43 -3.54 12.36
CA LEU A 118 -15.75 -3.12 12.78
C LEU A 118 -15.61 -2.00 13.81
N VAL A 119 -15.85 -0.75 13.40
CA VAL A 119 -15.85 0.42 14.28
C VAL A 119 -17.26 0.66 14.79
N VAL A 120 -17.40 0.79 16.12
CA VAL A 120 -18.68 0.96 16.81
C VAL A 120 -18.59 2.10 17.84
N PRO A 121 -19.73 2.63 18.34
CA PRO A 121 -19.75 3.48 19.52
C PRO A 121 -19.07 2.80 20.71
N ARG A 122 -18.35 3.56 21.54
CA ARG A 122 -17.55 3.03 22.66
C ARG A 122 -18.38 2.25 23.70
N ASN A 123 -19.65 2.60 23.85
CA ASN A 123 -20.60 1.93 24.75
C ASN A 123 -21.28 0.69 24.13
N GLU A 124 -21.02 0.38 22.85
CA GLU A 124 -21.54 -0.84 22.22
C GLU A 124 -20.71 -2.04 22.66
N ASN A 125 -21.35 -3.06 23.27
CA ASN A 125 -20.68 -4.23 23.80
C ASN A 125 -21.25 -5.55 23.26
N GLY A 126 -22.36 -5.51 22.48
CA GLY A 126 -23.04 -6.69 21.96
C GLY A 126 -22.59 -7.08 20.54
N VAL A 127 -21.95 -6.18 19.81
CA VAL A 127 -21.58 -6.36 18.43
C VAL A 127 -20.13 -6.85 18.32
N LYS A 128 -19.92 -8.06 17.76
CA LYS A 128 -18.61 -8.67 17.57
C LYS A 128 -18.29 -8.97 16.09
N THR A 129 -19.31 -9.09 15.28
CA THR A 129 -19.21 -9.37 13.83
C THR A 129 -20.15 -8.47 13.04
N PHE A 130 -19.95 -8.36 11.73
CA PHE A 130 -20.92 -7.63 10.88
C PHE A 130 -22.30 -8.32 10.87
N ALA A 131 -22.38 -9.62 11.07
CA ALA A 131 -23.66 -10.35 11.13
C ALA A 131 -24.55 -9.92 12.30
N ASP A 132 -23.95 -9.47 13.42
CA ASP A 132 -24.69 -8.98 14.60
C ASP A 132 -25.44 -7.64 14.33
N LEU A 133 -25.19 -7.04 13.18
CA LEU A 133 -25.80 -5.78 12.75
C LEU A 133 -27.01 -5.99 11.81
N GLY A 134 -27.62 -7.17 11.83
CA GLY A 134 -28.85 -7.44 11.07
C GLY A 134 -29.92 -6.36 11.29
N GLY A 135 -30.44 -5.75 10.21
CA GLY A 135 -31.44 -4.68 10.27
C GLY A 135 -30.90 -3.27 10.64
N LYS A 136 -29.61 -3.15 11.01
CA LYS A 136 -28.96 -1.86 11.31
C LYS A 136 -28.15 -1.37 10.09
N LYS A 137 -28.01 -0.06 9.94
CA LYS A 137 -27.17 0.55 8.88
C LYS A 137 -25.70 0.40 9.21
N ILE A 138 -24.91 -0.07 8.25
CA ILE A 138 -23.45 -0.18 8.35
C ILE A 138 -22.83 0.80 7.35
N GLY A 139 -22.00 1.73 7.84
CA GLY A 139 -21.22 2.63 7.00
C GLY A 139 -20.15 1.85 6.24
N VAL A 140 -20.00 2.13 4.94
CA VAL A 140 -18.99 1.50 4.08
C VAL A 140 -18.45 2.51 3.09
N LEU A 141 -17.19 2.39 2.68
CA LEU A 141 -16.71 3.18 1.54
C LEU A 141 -17.41 2.74 0.24
N VAL A 142 -17.81 3.70 -0.57
CA VAL A 142 -18.39 3.46 -1.90
C VAL A 142 -17.40 2.66 -2.77
N GLN A 143 -17.92 1.68 -3.51
CA GLN A 143 -17.15 0.80 -4.40
C GLN A 143 -16.04 -0.01 -3.67
N SER A 144 -16.13 -0.14 -2.35
CA SER A 144 -15.19 -0.97 -1.58
C SER A 144 -15.59 -2.45 -1.60
N VAL A 145 -14.62 -3.31 -1.29
CA VAL A 145 -14.87 -4.74 -1.05
C VAL A 145 -15.86 -4.93 0.10
N ALA A 146 -15.76 -4.11 1.16
CA ALA A 146 -16.70 -4.16 2.28
C ALA A 146 -18.14 -3.88 1.82
N GLN A 147 -18.37 -2.86 0.99
CA GLN A 147 -19.70 -2.60 0.45
C GLN A 147 -20.25 -3.81 -0.31
N TRP A 148 -19.43 -4.38 -1.21
CA TRP A 148 -19.86 -5.52 -2.02
C TRP A 148 -20.16 -6.77 -1.16
N VAL A 149 -19.25 -7.13 -0.24
CA VAL A 149 -19.38 -8.32 0.61
C VAL A 149 -20.59 -8.19 1.54
N LEU A 150 -20.72 -7.08 2.26
CA LEU A 150 -21.79 -6.90 3.25
C LEU A 150 -23.16 -6.81 2.58
N THR A 151 -23.26 -6.13 1.43
CA THR A 151 -24.50 -6.10 0.62
C THR A 151 -24.89 -7.50 0.12
N LYS A 152 -23.91 -8.28 -0.37
CA LYS A 152 -24.14 -9.67 -0.81
C LYS A 152 -24.64 -10.57 0.31
N ARG A 153 -24.22 -10.29 1.56
CA ARG A 153 -24.71 -10.99 2.77
C ARG A 153 -26.11 -10.53 3.23
N GLY A 154 -26.74 -9.60 2.52
CA GLY A 154 -28.07 -9.07 2.86
C GLY A 154 -28.04 -8.03 3.99
N LEU A 155 -26.89 -7.48 4.35
CA LEU A 155 -26.78 -6.44 5.36
C LEU A 155 -27.07 -5.07 4.75
N THR A 156 -27.65 -4.17 5.54
CA THR A 156 -27.99 -2.81 5.10
C THR A 156 -26.75 -1.93 5.15
N THR A 157 -26.22 -1.55 3.99
CA THR A 157 -25.04 -0.67 3.89
C THR A 157 -25.45 0.76 3.55
N THR A 158 -24.69 1.73 4.09
CA THR A 158 -24.81 3.16 3.74
C THR A 158 -23.45 3.63 3.23
N PRO A 159 -23.34 4.11 1.98
CA PRO A 159 -22.07 4.50 1.40
C PRO A 159 -21.56 5.84 1.95
N ALA A 160 -20.26 5.92 2.18
CA ALA A 160 -19.47 7.13 2.42
C ALA A 160 -18.41 7.28 1.33
N PHE A 161 -17.98 8.50 1.02
CA PHE A 161 -16.95 8.74 0.00
C PHE A 161 -15.53 8.76 0.57
N THR A 162 -15.39 9.01 1.88
CA THR A 162 -14.11 9.03 2.59
C THR A 162 -14.19 8.23 3.87
N GLU A 163 -13.04 7.79 4.39
CA GLU A 163 -12.96 7.13 5.71
C GLU A 163 -13.38 8.09 6.84
N GLU A 164 -13.11 9.38 6.68
CA GLU A 164 -13.51 10.41 7.63
C GLU A 164 -15.05 10.52 7.70
N GLU A 165 -15.72 10.66 6.55
CA GLU A 165 -17.19 10.67 6.47
C GLU A 165 -17.78 9.39 7.07
N LEU A 166 -17.15 8.23 6.79
CA LEU A 166 -17.60 6.94 7.32
C LEU A 166 -17.55 6.91 8.84
N VAL A 167 -16.47 7.40 9.44
CA VAL A 167 -16.34 7.51 10.91
C VAL A 167 -17.35 8.52 11.47
N GLU A 168 -17.56 9.66 10.81
CA GLU A 168 -18.54 10.67 11.22
C GLU A 168 -19.97 10.12 11.20
N MET A 169 -20.32 9.26 10.24
CA MET A 169 -21.62 8.59 10.21
C MET A 169 -21.87 7.72 11.46
N VAL A 170 -20.82 7.09 12.00
CA VAL A 170 -20.93 6.32 13.25
C VAL A 170 -21.03 7.26 14.46
N LEU A 171 -20.25 8.34 14.49
CA LEU A 171 -20.28 9.35 15.55
C LEU A 171 -21.65 10.00 15.69
N THR A 172 -22.29 10.31 14.58
CA THR A 172 -23.61 10.99 14.53
C THR A 172 -24.79 10.04 14.63
N GLY A 173 -24.55 8.72 14.66
CA GLY A 173 -25.61 7.71 14.70
C GLY A 173 -26.34 7.51 13.36
N GLN A 174 -25.84 8.05 12.26
CA GLN A 174 -26.36 7.79 10.92
C GLN A 174 -26.12 6.33 10.49
N ALA A 175 -25.03 5.71 11.01
CA ALA A 175 -24.74 4.29 10.93
C ALA A 175 -24.53 3.73 12.34
N ALA A 176 -24.99 2.51 12.58
CA ALA A 176 -24.78 1.82 13.86
C ALA A 176 -23.32 1.36 14.03
N ALA A 177 -22.62 1.13 12.92
CA ALA A 177 -21.24 0.73 12.87
C ALA A 177 -20.62 1.09 11.51
N GLY A 178 -19.28 1.06 11.42
CA GLY A 178 -18.54 1.29 10.17
C GLY A 178 -17.60 0.15 9.86
N ALA A 179 -17.54 -0.25 8.58
CA ALA A 179 -16.49 -1.11 8.04
C ALA A 179 -15.32 -0.24 7.61
N VAL A 180 -14.43 0.09 8.55
CA VAL A 180 -13.33 1.03 8.38
C VAL A 180 -12.04 0.26 8.09
N SER A 181 -11.17 0.79 7.23
CA SER A 181 -9.87 0.14 7.02
C SER A 181 -9.05 0.12 8.31
N THR A 182 -8.35 -0.99 8.57
CA THR A 182 -7.53 -1.13 9.78
C THR A 182 -6.56 0.02 10.00
N PRO A 183 -5.83 0.50 8.97
CA PRO A 183 -4.89 1.61 9.18
C PRO A 183 -5.58 2.92 9.58
N TYR A 184 -6.69 3.24 8.93
CA TYR A 184 -7.41 4.48 9.23
C TYR A 184 -8.06 4.41 10.61
N ALA A 185 -8.73 3.30 10.95
CA ALA A 185 -9.39 3.13 12.25
C ALA A 185 -8.38 3.27 13.41
N GLY A 186 -7.24 2.59 13.32
CA GLY A 186 -6.22 2.65 14.36
C GLY A 186 -5.61 4.04 14.51
N TRP A 187 -5.25 4.67 13.39
CA TRP A 187 -4.72 6.03 13.35
C TRP A 187 -5.73 7.05 13.87
N TYR A 188 -6.98 6.99 13.42
CA TYR A 188 -8.05 7.89 13.88
C TYR A 188 -8.23 7.82 15.39
N LEU A 189 -8.34 6.62 15.96
CA LEU A 189 -8.51 6.44 17.41
C LEU A 189 -7.30 6.92 18.21
N LYS A 190 -6.09 6.86 17.64
CA LYS A 190 -4.89 7.41 18.26
C LYS A 190 -4.88 8.94 18.26
N GLU A 191 -5.22 9.56 17.13
CA GLU A 191 -5.26 11.03 17.01
C GLU A 191 -6.45 11.63 17.80
N HIS A 192 -7.52 10.84 18.03
CA HIS A 192 -8.73 11.23 18.74
C HIS A 192 -9.02 10.31 19.94
N PRO A 193 -8.18 10.32 21.01
CA PRO A 193 -8.30 9.37 22.13
C PRO A 193 -9.62 9.51 22.92
N ASN A 194 -10.26 10.68 22.84
CA ASN A 194 -11.54 10.95 23.47
C ASN A 194 -12.75 10.70 22.56
N ALA A 195 -12.57 10.29 21.31
CA ALA A 195 -13.67 9.94 20.44
C ALA A 195 -14.52 8.84 21.09
N PRO A 196 -15.86 8.94 21.06
CA PRO A 196 -16.75 7.93 21.64
C PRO A 196 -16.88 6.70 20.75
N LEU A 197 -15.76 6.25 20.15
CA LEU A 197 -15.66 5.12 19.24
C LEU A 197 -14.63 4.11 19.73
N LYS A 198 -14.77 2.88 19.27
CA LYS A 198 -13.77 1.80 19.39
C LYS A 198 -13.85 0.84 18.20
N ILE A 199 -12.80 0.05 18.00
CA ILE A 199 -12.92 -1.20 17.26
C ILE A 199 -13.68 -2.18 18.14
N ALA A 200 -14.66 -2.89 17.59
CA ALA A 200 -15.50 -3.80 18.36
C ALA A 200 -14.66 -4.84 19.11
N ASP A 201 -14.99 -5.07 20.38
CA ASP A 201 -14.23 -5.97 21.23
C ASP A 201 -14.33 -7.43 20.74
N GLY A 202 -13.16 -8.04 20.57
CA GLY A 202 -13.09 -9.43 20.09
C GLY A 202 -13.38 -9.60 18.59
N TYR A 203 -13.49 -8.50 17.81
CA TYR A 203 -13.60 -8.60 16.35
C TYR A 203 -12.34 -9.23 15.75
N VAL A 204 -12.54 -10.21 14.90
CA VAL A 204 -11.47 -10.87 14.13
C VAL A 204 -11.67 -10.54 12.64
N LEU A 205 -10.59 -10.19 11.95
CA LEU A 205 -10.64 -9.89 10.51
C LEU A 205 -11.22 -11.08 9.72
N GLU A 206 -12.36 -10.82 9.09
CA GLU A 206 -13.07 -11.86 8.32
C GLU A 206 -12.35 -12.16 7.00
N PRO A 207 -12.28 -13.42 6.55
CA PRO A 207 -11.52 -13.82 5.36
C PRO A 207 -11.84 -12.99 4.11
N GLU A 208 -13.13 -12.75 3.82
CA GLU A 208 -13.55 -11.96 2.65
C GLU A 208 -13.26 -10.45 2.75
N LEU A 209 -12.90 -9.96 3.96
CA LEU A 209 -12.68 -8.54 4.29
C LEU A 209 -11.23 -8.25 4.68
N ARG A 210 -10.30 -9.20 4.43
CA ARG A 210 -8.88 -9.06 4.74
C ARG A 210 -8.02 -9.31 3.51
N TRP A 211 -6.79 -8.80 3.54
CA TRP A 211 -5.79 -8.98 2.47
C TRP A 211 -4.39 -8.86 3.03
N ASN A 212 -3.42 -9.33 2.27
CA ASN A 212 -2.00 -9.15 2.56
C ASN A 212 -1.45 -7.90 1.87
N ILE A 213 -0.47 -7.27 2.52
CA ILE A 213 0.29 -6.13 2.03
C ILE A 213 1.73 -6.57 1.74
N ALA A 214 2.22 -6.17 0.57
CA ALA A 214 3.57 -6.40 0.09
C ALA A 214 4.21 -5.10 -0.42
N VAL A 215 5.50 -5.12 -0.66
CA VAL A 215 6.14 -4.08 -1.46
C VAL A 215 5.96 -4.41 -2.94
N GLY A 216 5.40 -3.46 -3.67
CA GLY A 216 5.28 -3.53 -5.14
C GLY A 216 6.45 -2.81 -5.79
N LEU A 217 7.12 -3.48 -6.72
CA LEU A 217 8.28 -2.96 -7.46
C LEU A 217 7.98 -2.99 -8.95
N ARG A 218 8.06 -1.83 -9.62
CA ARG A 218 7.83 -1.72 -11.06
C ARG A 218 9.03 -2.23 -11.84
N ASN A 219 8.78 -3.11 -12.81
CA ASN A 219 9.81 -3.68 -13.72
C ASN A 219 11.03 -4.27 -12.98
N ALA A 220 10.92 -4.63 -11.69
CA ALA A 220 12.04 -5.13 -10.92
C ALA A 220 12.52 -6.51 -11.41
N ASP A 221 13.81 -6.76 -11.29
CA ASP A 221 14.35 -8.10 -11.49
C ASP A 221 14.04 -9.02 -10.29
N GLN A 222 14.24 -10.33 -10.44
CA GLN A 222 13.98 -11.29 -9.39
C GLN A 222 14.94 -11.11 -8.21
N ALA A 223 16.18 -10.73 -8.48
CA ALA A 223 17.20 -10.53 -7.46
C ALA A 223 16.80 -9.40 -6.49
N LEU A 224 16.24 -8.28 -7.00
CA LEU A 224 15.74 -7.19 -6.18
C LEU A 224 14.50 -7.62 -5.37
N ILE A 225 13.54 -8.33 -5.99
CA ILE A 225 12.37 -8.86 -5.29
C ILE A 225 12.79 -9.74 -4.11
N ASP A 226 13.75 -10.64 -4.32
CA ASP A 226 14.22 -11.56 -3.30
C ASP A 226 15.02 -10.86 -2.20
N ALA A 227 15.84 -9.88 -2.56
CA ALA A 227 16.60 -9.08 -1.59
C ALA A 227 15.66 -8.28 -0.68
N VAL A 228 14.70 -7.56 -1.26
CA VAL A 228 13.69 -6.80 -0.50
C VAL A 228 12.84 -7.73 0.37
N SER A 229 12.42 -8.88 -0.16
CA SER A 229 11.63 -9.84 0.61
C SER A 229 12.40 -10.39 1.83
N ARG A 230 13.69 -10.69 1.69
CA ARG A 230 14.51 -11.14 2.83
C ARG A 230 14.60 -10.09 3.93
N VAL A 231 14.88 -8.83 3.55
CA VAL A 231 14.94 -7.74 4.53
C VAL A 231 13.59 -7.54 5.23
N LEU A 232 12.47 -7.59 4.50
CA LEU A 232 11.14 -7.49 5.10
C LEU A 232 10.86 -8.63 6.09
N ASP A 233 11.28 -9.86 5.77
CA ASP A 233 11.16 -11.00 6.68
C ASP A 233 12.00 -10.80 7.96
N ASP A 234 13.19 -10.20 7.85
CA ASP A 234 14.04 -9.88 8.99
C ASP A 234 13.40 -8.80 9.87
N LEU A 235 12.95 -7.68 9.27
CA LEU A 235 12.26 -6.59 9.96
C LEU A 235 10.91 -7.03 10.59
N ARG A 236 10.30 -8.07 10.06
CA ARG A 236 9.11 -8.69 10.65
C ARG A 236 9.49 -9.53 11.87
N ARG A 237 10.50 -10.38 11.76
CA ARG A 237 10.96 -11.28 12.82
C ARG A 237 11.53 -10.53 14.03
N ASP A 238 12.17 -9.39 13.81
CA ASP A 238 12.74 -8.58 14.90
C ASP A 238 11.72 -7.59 15.53
N GLY A 239 10.47 -7.58 15.04
CA GLY A 239 9.39 -6.73 15.54
C GLY A 239 9.41 -5.29 15.03
N THR A 240 10.35 -4.92 14.16
CA THR A 240 10.48 -3.55 13.62
C THR A 240 9.22 -3.10 12.89
N ILE A 241 8.63 -3.98 12.08
CA ILE A 241 7.38 -3.66 11.36
C ILE A 241 6.25 -3.41 12.34
N GLN A 242 6.05 -4.31 13.31
CA GLN A 242 5.02 -4.17 14.34
C GLN A 242 5.19 -2.86 15.14
N ALA A 243 6.40 -2.55 15.56
CA ALA A 243 6.70 -1.30 16.28
C ALA A 243 6.40 -0.05 15.44
N THR A 244 6.72 -0.09 14.13
CA THR A 244 6.43 1.02 13.21
C THR A 244 4.93 1.23 13.06
N PHE A 245 4.13 0.17 12.91
CA PHE A 245 2.67 0.26 12.87
C PHE A 245 2.10 0.84 14.18
N GLY A 246 2.58 0.33 15.32
CA GLY A 246 2.17 0.79 16.67
C GLY A 246 2.46 2.27 16.92
N LYS A 247 3.55 2.81 16.36
CA LYS A 247 3.86 4.25 16.42
C LYS A 247 2.73 5.11 15.85
N TYR A 248 1.99 4.61 14.87
CA TYR A 248 0.86 5.29 14.25
C TYR A 248 -0.51 4.82 14.78
N GLY A 249 -0.54 3.98 15.82
CA GLY A 249 -1.77 3.43 16.39
C GLY A 249 -2.41 2.33 15.54
N VAL A 250 -1.77 1.92 14.46
CA VAL A 250 -2.29 0.92 13.53
C VAL A 250 -2.06 -0.49 14.10
N PRO A 251 -3.10 -1.32 14.26
CA PRO A 251 -2.94 -2.71 14.61
C PRO A 251 -2.10 -3.45 13.57
N TYR A 252 -1.11 -4.20 14.03
CA TYR A 252 -0.32 -5.06 13.17
C TYR A 252 -0.93 -6.47 13.12
N PHE A 253 -1.04 -7.01 11.93
CA PHE A 253 -1.40 -8.41 11.69
C PHE A 253 -0.28 -9.09 10.91
N GLU A 254 0.09 -10.29 11.35
CA GLU A 254 0.95 -11.16 10.54
C GLU A 254 0.30 -11.42 9.17
N PRO A 255 1.08 -11.65 8.12
CA PRO A 255 0.54 -12.04 6.84
C PRO A 255 -0.37 -13.27 6.96
N PHE A 256 -1.55 -13.21 6.36
CA PHE A 256 -2.46 -14.34 6.32
C PHE A 256 -1.90 -15.43 5.40
N PRO A 257 -2.19 -16.72 5.69
CA PRO A 257 -1.87 -17.81 4.77
C PRO A 257 -2.44 -17.55 3.38
N ALA A 258 -1.74 -18.01 2.35
CA ALA A 258 -2.29 -17.99 0.98
C ALA A 258 -3.51 -18.94 0.92
N GLU A 259 -4.61 -18.43 0.40
CA GLU A 259 -5.83 -19.20 0.15
C GLU A 259 -5.77 -19.90 -1.21
#